data_7e356888c577e6aa36b8d5ef56a446f9
#
_entry.id   7e356888c577e6aa36b8d5ef56a446f9
#
_cell.length_a   1.000
_cell.length_b   1.000
_cell.length_c   1.000
_cell.angle_alpha   90.00
_cell.angle_beta   90.00
_cell.angle_gamma   90.00
#
_symmetry.space_group_name_H-M   'P 1'
#
loop_
_entity.id
_entity.type
_entity.pdbx_description
1 polymer ?
#
loop_
_entity_poly.entity_id
_entity_poly.type
_entity_poly.pdbx_seq_one_letter_code
_entity_poly.pdbx_strand_id
1 'polypeptide(L)'
;MEEICSAVGTTLAWVVRSGFSPPGVHFIGGEEHPLQLGVNTYREGETVKAHIHLPRKALIREVEEVVHVDHGRVSVDLFDEAGKKEKTLELTSGDTILFVAGGHGIRMLADTRIIEVKQGPYSGKVNDKKFI
;
A
#
# COMPACT_ATOMS: atom_id res chain seq x y z
N MET A 1 12.32 -2.64 2.72
CA MET A 1 11.00 -3.22 2.42
C MET A 1 10.67 -4.24 3.49
N GLU A 2 9.44 -4.28 3.96
CA GLU A 2 8.99 -5.18 5.03
C GLU A 2 7.63 -5.78 4.62
N GLU A 3 7.51 -7.09 4.61
CA GLU A 3 6.24 -7.81 4.45
C GLU A 3 5.64 -8.07 5.82
N ILE A 4 4.33 -7.86 5.96
CA ILE A 4 3.60 -8.06 7.21
C ILE A 4 2.51 -9.09 6.99
N CYS A 5 2.61 -10.20 7.71
CA CYS A 5 1.66 -11.30 7.64
C CYS A 5 0.84 -11.41 8.93
N SER A 6 -0.36 -11.98 8.81
CA SER A 6 -1.17 -12.43 9.93
C SER A 6 -0.56 -13.66 10.61
N ALA A 7 -1.07 -14.04 11.77
CA ALA A 7 -0.65 -15.24 12.49
C ALA A 7 -0.83 -16.55 11.69
N VAL A 8 -1.73 -16.56 10.70
CA VAL A 8 -1.98 -17.72 9.82
C VAL A 8 -1.23 -17.65 8.49
N GLY A 9 -0.34 -16.64 8.32
CA GLY A 9 0.53 -16.51 7.16
C GLY A 9 -0.06 -15.75 5.97
N THR A 10 -1.25 -15.14 6.11
CA THR A 10 -1.79 -14.26 5.05
C THR A 10 -1.03 -12.95 5.04
N THR A 11 -0.52 -12.53 3.88
CA THR A 11 0.08 -11.21 3.71
C THR A 11 -0.99 -10.13 3.85
N LEU A 12 -0.81 -9.23 4.81
CA LEU A 12 -1.71 -8.11 5.07
C LEU A 12 -1.25 -6.84 4.36
N ALA A 13 0.06 -6.58 4.38
CA ALA A 13 0.64 -5.38 3.79
C ALA A 13 2.13 -5.51 3.48
N TRP A 14 2.62 -4.66 2.58
CA TRP A 14 4.05 -4.37 2.40
C TRP A 14 4.36 -2.92 2.76
N VAL A 15 5.45 -2.71 3.49
CA VAL A 15 5.95 -1.39 3.86
C VAL A 15 7.26 -1.10 3.12
N VAL A 16 7.30 0.04 2.47
CA VAL A 16 8.50 0.62 1.84
C VAL A 16 8.91 1.83 2.65
N ARG A 17 10.06 1.74 3.31
CA ARG A 17 10.62 2.87 4.05
C ARG A 17 11.25 3.89 3.09
N SER A 18 11.22 5.14 3.46
CA SER A 18 11.72 6.28 2.65
C SER A 18 13.16 6.10 2.15
N GLY A 19 13.99 5.40 2.91
CA GLY A 19 15.39 5.09 2.53
C GLY A 19 15.56 3.88 1.61
N PHE A 20 14.50 3.17 1.23
CA PHE A 20 14.59 2.01 0.36
C PHE A 20 14.69 2.44 -1.10
N SER A 21 15.88 2.38 -1.66
CA SER A 21 16.20 2.83 -3.02
C SER A 21 17.04 1.79 -3.78
N PRO A 22 16.47 0.61 -4.08
CA PRO A 22 17.20 -0.41 -4.85
C PRO A 22 17.44 0.09 -6.28
N PRO A 23 18.58 -0.24 -6.91
CA PRO A 23 18.85 0.17 -8.29
C PRO A 23 17.89 -0.50 -9.27
N GLY A 24 17.38 0.26 -10.25
CA GLY A 24 16.49 -0.25 -11.30
C GLY A 24 15.02 -0.29 -10.88
N VAL A 25 14.28 -1.22 -11.45
CA VAL A 25 12.82 -1.35 -11.32
C VAL A 25 12.49 -2.54 -10.41
N HIS A 26 11.74 -2.30 -9.34
CA HIS A 26 11.32 -3.32 -8.39
C HIS A 26 9.82 -3.22 -8.16
N PHE A 27 9.06 -4.25 -8.51
CA PHE A 27 7.66 -4.39 -8.15
C PHE A 27 7.50 -5.23 -6.89
N ILE A 28 6.58 -4.81 -6.05
CA ILE A 28 6.23 -5.42 -4.77
C ILE A 28 4.83 -5.99 -4.89
N GLY A 29 4.63 -7.16 -4.33
CA GLY A 29 3.42 -7.98 -4.52
C GLY A 29 3.59 -8.99 -5.66
N GLY A 30 2.83 -10.08 -5.57
CA GLY A 30 2.79 -11.13 -6.58
C GLY A 30 1.98 -10.75 -7.81
N GLU A 31 2.01 -11.61 -8.84
CA GLU A 31 1.22 -11.42 -10.07
C GLU A 31 -0.30 -11.52 -9.83
N GLU A 32 -0.69 -12.12 -8.72
CA GLU A 32 -2.08 -12.27 -8.27
C GLU A 32 -2.72 -10.97 -7.78
N HIS A 33 -1.89 -9.98 -7.40
CA HIS A 33 -2.38 -8.70 -6.90
C HIS A 33 -2.77 -7.75 -8.04
N PRO A 34 -3.99 -7.21 -8.02
CA PRO A 34 -4.44 -6.29 -9.06
C PRO A 34 -3.75 -4.92 -8.99
N LEU A 35 -3.16 -4.58 -7.84
CA LEU A 35 -2.39 -3.37 -7.63
C LEU A 35 -0.95 -3.74 -7.23
N GLN A 36 0.02 -3.29 -8.00
CA GLN A 36 1.44 -3.49 -7.72
C GLN A 36 2.10 -2.18 -7.35
N LEU A 37 2.86 -2.17 -6.25
CA LEU A 37 3.68 -1.04 -5.84
C LEU A 37 5.08 -1.17 -6.47
N GLY A 38 5.47 -0.22 -7.32
CA GLY A 38 6.80 -0.18 -7.93
C GLY A 38 7.72 0.82 -7.24
N VAL A 39 8.92 0.39 -6.87
CA VAL A 39 10.02 1.27 -6.45
C VAL A 39 11.07 1.28 -7.54
N ASN A 40 11.24 2.42 -8.18
CA ASN A 40 12.10 2.57 -9.33
C ASN A 40 13.16 3.64 -9.05
N THR A 41 14.43 3.26 -9.10
CA THR A 41 15.55 4.17 -8.84
C THR A 41 16.35 4.36 -10.11
N TYR A 42 16.46 5.60 -10.56
CA TYR A 42 17.15 5.99 -11.79
C TYR A 42 18.27 6.99 -11.48
N ARG A 43 19.28 7.00 -12.36
CA ARG A 43 20.33 8.02 -12.34
C ARG A 43 19.93 9.19 -13.24
N GLU A 44 20.57 10.33 -13.03
CA GLU A 44 20.42 11.49 -13.91
C GLU A 44 20.72 11.11 -15.36
N GLY A 45 19.85 11.53 -16.28
CA GLY A 45 19.95 11.23 -17.71
C GLY A 45 19.33 9.91 -18.18
N GLU A 46 18.98 9.01 -17.26
CA GLU A 46 18.19 7.83 -17.61
C GLU A 46 16.76 8.22 -17.99
N THR A 47 16.16 7.49 -18.91
CA THR A 47 14.82 7.78 -19.40
C THR A 47 13.95 6.53 -19.44
N VAL A 48 12.71 6.67 -19.04
CA VAL A 48 11.65 5.71 -19.36
C VAL A 48 11.08 6.11 -20.72
N LYS A 49 11.18 5.24 -21.71
CA LYS A 49 10.64 5.52 -23.04
C LYS A 49 9.14 5.78 -22.97
N ALA A 50 8.66 6.79 -23.71
CA ALA A 50 7.24 7.04 -23.85
C ALA A 50 6.51 5.79 -24.35
N HIS A 51 5.43 5.41 -23.66
CA HIS A 51 4.68 4.20 -23.96
C HIS A 51 3.18 4.36 -23.61
N ILE A 52 2.40 3.42 -24.11
CA ILE A 52 0.97 3.30 -23.79
C ILE A 52 0.78 1.92 -23.19
N HIS A 53 0.13 1.87 -22.02
CA HIS A 53 -0.24 0.59 -21.42
C HIS A 53 -1.36 -0.08 -22.22
N LEU A 54 -1.18 -1.38 -22.49
CA LEU A 54 -2.21 -2.17 -23.16
C LEU A 54 -3.38 -2.46 -22.21
N PRO A 55 -4.62 -2.48 -22.71
CA PRO A 55 -5.79 -2.84 -21.90
C PRO A 55 -5.62 -4.22 -21.27
N ARG A 56 -5.98 -4.33 -19.99
CA ARG A 56 -6.03 -5.59 -19.26
C ARG A 56 -7.43 -5.80 -18.69
N LYS A 57 -7.85 -7.06 -18.61
CA LYS A 57 -8.99 -7.47 -17.81
C LYS A 57 -8.45 -7.98 -16.49
N ALA A 58 -8.86 -7.39 -15.38
CA ALA A 58 -8.53 -7.85 -14.04
C ALA A 58 -9.81 -8.13 -13.27
N LEU A 59 -9.84 -9.23 -12.53
CA LEU A 59 -10.90 -9.51 -11.57
C LEU A 59 -10.44 -8.95 -10.22
N ILE A 60 -11.10 -7.89 -9.77
CA ILE A 60 -10.85 -7.30 -8.45
C ILE A 60 -11.79 -8.01 -7.47
N ARG A 61 -11.23 -8.81 -6.58
CA ARG A 61 -11.96 -9.49 -5.50
C ARG A 61 -11.90 -8.68 -4.21
N GLU A 62 -10.76 -8.06 -3.96
CA GLU A 62 -10.47 -7.25 -2.79
C GLU A 62 -9.95 -5.88 -3.22
N VAL A 63 -10.30 -4.85 -2.49
CA VAL A 63 -9.78 -3.52 -2.73
C VAL A 63 -8.42 -3.41 -2.04
N GLU A 64 -7.40 -3.21 -2.82
CA GLU A 64 -6.05 -2.90 -2.34
C GLU A 64 -5.85 -1.40 -2.30
N GLU A 65 -5.05 -0.94 -1.35
CA GLU A 65 -4.85 0.48 -1.10
C GLU A 65 -3.39 0.78 -0.83
N VAL A 66 -2.83 1.75 -1.55
CA VAL A 66 -1.52 2.34 -1.26
C VAL A 66 -1.72 3.61 -0.48
N VAL A 67 -1.02 3.75 0.63
CA VAL A 67 -0.91 5.00 1.39
C VAL A 67 0.55 5.43 1.44
N HIS A 68 0.80 6.64 0.95
CA HIS A 68 2.10 7.31 1.05
C HIS A 68 2.02 8.45 2.06
N VAL A 69 2.92 8.48 3.03
CA VAL A 69 3.04 9.59 3.99
C VAL A 69 3.90 10.68 3.37
N ASP A 70 3.26 11.70 2.80
CA ASP A 70 3.96 12.84 2.19
C ASP A 70 4.70 13.66 3.27
N HIS A 71 4.01 14.00 4.35
CA HIS A 71 4.63 14.54 5.55
C HIS A 71 3.85 14.16 6.81
N GLY A 72 4.52 14.21 7.95
CA GLY A 72 3.95 13.89 9.25
C GLY A 72 4.30 12.49 9.74
N ARG A 73 3.45 11.94 10.61
CA ARG A 73 3.64 10.65 11.23
C ARG A 73 2.31 10.00 11.57
N VAL A 74 2.18 8.72 11.28
CA VAL A 74 0.96 7.95 11.55
C VAL A 74 1.28 6.65 12.28
N SER A 75 0.32 6.18 13.07
CA SER A 75 0.26 4.82 13.58
C SER A 75 -0.73 4.04 12.73
N VAL A 76 -0.33 2.87 12.26
CA VAL A 76 -1.15 1.97 11.46
C VAL A 76 -1.41 0.70 12.26
N ASP A 77 -2.68 0.37 12.46
CA ASP A 77 -3.11 -0.91 13.00
C ASP A 77 -3.53 -1.82 11.85
N LEU A 78 -3.03 -3.06 11.85
CA LEU A 78 -3.37 -4.11 10.89
C LEU A 78 -4.19 -5.19 11.58
N PHE A 79 -5.24 -5.63 10.90
CA PHE A 79 -6.18 -6.64 11.37
C PHE A 79 -6.26 -7.77 10.35
N ASP A 80 -6.47 -9.00 10.82
CA ASP A 80 -6.80 -10.12 9.95
C ASP A 80 -8.26 -10.01 9.42
N GLU A 81 -8.68 -10.95 8.59
CA GLU A 81 -10.02 -10.98 8.01
C GLU A 81 -11.14 -11.16 9.06
N ALA A 82 -10.81 -11.72 10.23
CA ALA A 82 -11.73 -11.85 11.36
C ALA A 82 -11.84 -10.57 12.20
N GLY A 83 -11.03 -9.55 11.91
CA GLY A 83 -10.98 -8.28 12.65
C GLY A 83 -10.11 -8.34 13.89
N LYS A 84 -9.28 -9.37 14.06
CA LYS A 84 -8.31 -9.46 15.14
C LYS A 84 -7.08 -8.62 14.79
N LYS A 85 -6.65 -7.76 15.72
CA LYS A 85 -5.43 -6.97 15.55
C LYS A 85 -4.20 -7.88 15.54
N GLU A 86 -3.42 -7.79 14.47
CA GLU A 86 -2.20 -8.55 14.26
C GLU A 86 -0.93 -7.71 14.52
N LYS A 87 -0.94 -6.44 14.12
CA LYS A 87 0.24 -5.57 14.26
C LYS A 87 -0.13 -4.10 14.34
N THR A 88 0.68 -3.34 15.07
CA THR A 88 0.72 -1.88 15.02
C THR A 88 2.12 -1.46 14.59
N LEU A 89 2.22 -0.51 13.68
CA LEU A 89 3.48 0.07 13.22
C LEU A 89 3.35 1.58 13.00
N GLU A 90 4.48 2.27 13.03
CA GLU A 90 4.54 3.69 12.69
C GLU A 90 5.12 3.89 11.29
N LEU A 91 4.53 4.84 10.55
CA LEU A 91 5.05 5.37 9.30
C LEU A 91 5.34 6.86 9.46
N THR A 92 6.39 7.30 8.80
CA THR A 92 6.85 8.68 8.79
C THR A 92 6.95 9.20 7.37
N SER A 93 7.22 10.50 7.21
CA SER A 93 7.39 11.15 5.90
C SER A 93 8.26 10.34 4.95
N GLY A 94 7.77 10.08 3.74
CA GLY A 94 8.41 9.29 2.71
C GLY A 94 8.15 7.78 2.78
N ASP A 95 7.57 7.26 3.87
CA ASP A 95 7.18 5.86 3.96
C ASP A 95 5.91 5.60 3.14
N THR A 96 5.82 4.40 2.57
CA THR A 96 4.66 3.94 1.79
C THR A 96 4.23 2.57 2.28
N ILE A 97 2.93 2.32 2.36
CA ILE A 97 2.35 1.03 2.67
C ILE A 97 1.35 0.62 1.58
N LEU A 98 1.39 -0.63 1.17
CA LEU A 98 0.39 -1.27 0.32
C LEU A 98 -0.37 -2.28 1.18
N PHE A 99 -1.67 -2.04 1.39
CA PHE A 99 -2.61 -2.97 2.02
C PHE A 99 -3.19 -3.90 0.97
N VAL A 100 -3.20 -5.21 1.23
CA VAL A 100 -3.65 -6.21 0.27
C VAL A 100 -4.71 -7.16 0.80
N ALA A 101 -4.82 -7.30 2.12
CA ALA A 101 -5.84 -8.15 2.76
C ALA A 101 -6.16 -7.66 4.18
N GLY A 102 -7.22 -8.21 4.75
CA GLY A 102 -7.67 -7.92 6.11
C GLY A 102 -8.18 -6.48 6.28
N GLY A 103 -7.98 -5.93 7.47
CA GLY A 103 -8.40 -4.57 7.83
C GLY A 103 -7.23 -3.70 8.26
N HIS A 104 -7.41 -2.40 8.18
CA HIS A 104 -6.45 -1.43 8.69
C HIS A 104 -7.12 -0.23 9.33
N GLY A 105 -6.42 0.40 10.26
CA GLY A 105 -6.79 1.68 10.87
C GLY A 105 -5.58 2.60 10.87
N ILE A 106 -5.79 3.89 10.65
CA ILE A 106 -4.72 4.88 10.62
C ILE A 106 -5.04 6.00 11.60
N ARG A 107 -4.10 6.27 12.51
CA ARG A 107 -4.18 7.37 13.47
C ARG A 107 -3.04 8.34 13.24
N MET A 108 -3.36 9.61 13.10
CA MET A 108 -2.38 10.68 12.95
C MET A 108 -1.68 10.95 14.28
N LEU A 109 -0.36 10.90 14.30
CA LEU A 109 0.49 11.18 15.47
C LEU A 109 1.09 12.60 15.44
N ALA A 110 0.93 13.29 14.31
CA ALA A 110 1.31 14.67 14.08
C ALA A 110 0.38 15.25 13.00
N ASP A 111 0.52 16.53 12.68
CA ASP A 111 -0.11 17.09 11.48
C ASP A 111 0.43 16.35 10.26
N THR A 112 -0.46 15.74 9.48
CA THR A 112 -0.09 14.75 8.49
C THR A 112 -0.85 14.95 7.19
N ARG A 113 -0.13 14.80 6.08
CA ARG A 113 -0.68 14.65 4.74
C ARG A 113 -0.32 13.27 4.20
N ILE A 114 -1.32 12.52 3.77
CA ILE A 114 -1.16 11.25 3.06
C ILE A 114 -1.68 11.36 1.63
N ILE A 115 -1.12 10.54 0.74
CA ILE A 115 -1.62 10.31 -0.62
C ILE A 115 -2.10 8.88 -0.66
N GLU A 116 -3.36 8.69 -1.05
CA GLU A 116 -4.01 7.39 -1.14
C GLU A 116 -4.28 7.04 -2.60
N VAL A 117 -3.97 5.80 -2.98
CA VAL A 117 -4.29 5.22 -4.30
C VAL A 117 -4.98 3.90 -4.08
N LYS A 118 -6.18 3.73 -4.64
CA LYS A 118 -6.92 2.47 -4.58
C LYS A 118 -7.77 2.28 -5.84
N GLN A 119 -8.27 1.06 -6.03
CA GLN A 119 -9.25 0.83 -7.08
C GLN A 119 -10.53 1.63 -6.77
N GLY A 120 -11.06 2.28 -7.80
CA GLY A 120 -12.29 3.06 -7.73
C GLY A 120 -13.41 2.47 -8.59
N PRO A 121 -14.55 3.14 -8.68
CA PRO A 121 -14.84 4.44 -8.05
C PRO A 121 -15.20 4.34 -6.57
N TYR A 122 -14.95 5.41 -5.81
CA TYR A 122 -15.41 5.52 -4.43
C TYR A 122 -16.93 5.71 -4.39
N SER A 123 -17.64 4.78 -3.76
CA SER A 123 -19.11 4.78 -3.69
C SER A 123 -19.68 5.17 -2.31
N GLY A 124 -18.82 5.69 -1.43
CA GLY A 124 -19.18 6.14 -0.07
C GLY A 124 -18.84 5.13 1.01
N LYS A 125 -18.65 5.61 2.25
CA LYS A 125 -18.19 4.80 3.38
C LYS A 125 -19.03 3.55 3.65
N VAL A 126 -20.34 3.63 3.46
CA VAL A 126 -21.28 2.54 3.77
C VAL A 126 -21.17 1.39 2.76
N ASN A 127 -20.82 1.70 1.51
CA ASN A 127 -20.72 0.71 0.43
C ASN A 127 -19.30 0.14 0.29
N ASP A 128 -18.29 0.89 0.71
CA ASP A 128 -16.89 0.54 0.49
C ASP A 128 -16.21 -0.07 1.73
N LYS A 129 -16.74 0.15 2.93
CA LYS A 129 -16.06 -0.21 4.17
C LYS A 129 -17.00 -0.86 5.18
N LYS A 130 -16.51 -1.91 5.82
CA LYS A 130 -17.09 -2.47 7.05
C LYS A 130 -16.17 -2.06 8.21
N PHE A 131 -16.75 -1.39 9.22
CA PHE A 131 -15.98 -1.03 10.41
C PHE A 131 -15.79 -2.25 11.33
N ILE A 132 -14.61 -2.33 11.93
CA ILE A 132 -14.16 -3.36 12.86
C ILE A 132 -14.33 -2.83 14.28
#